data_19fa97f5ae8d58bdd5f5fbbeb3b7bf14
#
_entry.id   19fa97f5ae8d58bdd5f5fbbeb3b7bf14
#
_cell.length_a   1.000
_cell.length_b   1.000
_cell.length_c   1.000
_cell.angle_alpha   90.00
_cell.angle_beta   90.00
_cell.angle_gamma   90.00
#
_symmetry.space_group_name_H-M   'P 1'
#
loop_
_entity.id
_entity.type
_entity.pdbx_description
1 polymer ?
#
loop_
_entity_poly.entity_id
_entity_poly.type
_entity_poly.pdbx_seq_one_letter_code
_entity_poly.pdbx_strand_id
1 'polypeptide(L)'
;MKTEMNTVKVRKTEELEAEQLGAHIGEIVRLHGSIYKIRKMSSFAFVLLRTKRQMVQCVYEPAYARFALEELKEEACVRFTAEVIREERSRSGDDLHLLEVEILSEPEEVPPVVINQRRVNTSIENLLDYRPITLRNEKERAIFQIQAKICQAFREFLDGQHFTEIHTPKLVAAGAEGGANIFSLSYFGERAYLAQSPQFYKQMMVGVFERVYEIAPVFRAEKHDTARHLNEYTSVDFEMGYIENFEDIMAMEQEMLRYTFGRLQETCGAELSLLKAEVPVITEIPRIRFSEAKELVSRVYKRAFSEKLDFEPEEEKLLCEYVKKTTGSDFVFVTHYPSAKRPFYAMDSRENPAETESFDLLFRGLEVTTGGQRIHNYREQVEKLESRGMHVEAFESYLMMHRCGMPPHGGLGLGLERFTARLLGFENVRNASLFPRDIHRLIP
;
A
#
# COMPACT_ATOMS: atom_id res chain seq x y z
N MET A 1 26.57 -57.70 29.15
CA MET A 1 26.29 -56.25 29.33
C MET A 1 26.09 -55.65 27.97
N LYS A 2 24.83 -55.43 27.57
CA LYS A 2 24.49 -54.71 26.35
C LYS A 2 24.37 -53.22 26.73
N THR A 3 25.27 -52.42 26.17
CA THR A 3 25.27 -50.98 26.31
C THR A 3 24.05 -50.44 25.52
N GLU A 4 23.05 -50.02 26.25
CA GLU A 4 21.92 -49.29 25.64
C GLU A 4 22.45 -47.93 25.12
N MET A 5 22.54 -47.82 23.81
CA MET A 5 22.71 -46.53 23.14
C MET A 5 21.39 -45.76 23.36
N ASN A 6 21.45 -44.76 24.21
CA ASN A 6 20.38 -43.75 24.34
C ASN A 6 20.22 -43.05 22.99
N THR A 7 19.27 -43.50 22.19
CA THR A 7 18.78 -42.78 21.02
C THR A 7 18.04 -41.55 21.54
N VAL A 8 18.71 -40.42 21.54
CA VAL A 8 18.04 -39.11 21.71
C VAL A 8 16.95 -39.07 20.63
N LYS A 9 15.70 -39.22 21.04
CA LYS A 9 14.54 -39.00 20.17
C LYS A 9 14.65 -37.55 19.71
N VAL A 10 15.19 -37.34 18.52
CA VAL A 10 15.00 -36.08 17.81
C VAL A 10 13.49 -35.96 17.61
N ARG A 11 12.81 -35.23 18.50
CA ARG A 11 11.45 -34.74 18.22
C ARG A 11 11.58 -34.08 16.85
N LYS A 12 10.62 -34.31 15.95
CA LYS A 12 10.42 -33.43 14.80
C LYS A 12 10.30 -32.03 15.41
N THR A 13 11.42 -31.32 15.43
CA THR A 13 11.46 -29.94 15.89
C THR A 13 10.68 -29.18 14.86
N GLU A 14 9.49 -28.75 15.20
CA GLU A 14 8.74 -27.77 14.42
C GLU A 14 9.68 -26.59 14.21
N GLU A 15 9.76 -26.12 12.97
CA GLU A 15 10.54 -24.94 12.66
C GLU A 15 9.92 -23.79 13.44
N LEU A 16 10.65 -23.26 14.42
CA LEU A 16 10.16 -22.16 15.24
C LEU A 16 10.20 -20.86 14.44
N GLU A 17 9.13 -20.08 14.57
CA GLU A 17 9.16 -18.68 14.19
C GLU A 17 10.05 -17.92 15.19
N ALA A 18 10.82 -16.96 14.70
CA ALA A 18 11.82 -16.26 15.52
C ALA A 18 11.20 -15.52 16.74
N GLU A 19 9.92 -15.16 16.68
CA GLU A 19 9.18 -14.55 17.79
C GLU A 19 8.95 -15.50 18.98
N GLN A 20 9.09 -16.80 18.75
CA GLN A 20 8.85 -17.82 19.78
C GLN A 20 10.11 -18.18 20.56
N LEU A 21 11.31 -17.71 20.15
CA LEU A 21 12.60 -18.09 20.70
C LEU A 21 12.68 -17.89 22.22
N GLY A 22 12.16 -16.76 22.74
CA GLY A 22 12.17 -16.46 24.16
C GLY A 22 11.45 -17.48 25.06
N ALA A 23 10.53 -18.28 24.48
CA ALA A 23 9.84 -19.35 25.19
C ALA A 23 10.65 -20.67 25.25
N HIS A 24 11.76 -20.77 24.49
CA HIS A 24 12.55 -22.00 24.31
C HIS A 24 13.99 -21.88 24.83
N ILE A 25 14.22 -20.99 25.80
CA ILE A 25 15.55 -20.79 26.40
C ILE A 25 16.07 -22.10 26.98
N GLY A 26 17.30 -22.48 26.63
CA GLY A 26 17.95 -23.74 27.00
C GLY A 26 17.54 -24.93 26.15
N GLU A 27 16.71 -24.76 25.16
CA GLU A 27 16.30 -25.82 24.23
C GLU A 27 17.08 -25.77 22.91
N ILE A 28 17.24 -26.93 22.26
CA ILE A 28 17.79 -27.04 20.92
C ILE A 28 16.63 -26.93 19.93
N VAL A 29 16.73 -25.93 19.06
CA VAL A 29 15.71 -25.57 18.06
C VAL A 29 16.25 -25.67 16.64
N ARG A 30 15.37 -25.78 15.67
CA ARG A 30 15.68 -25.59 14.25
C ARG A 30 15.06 -24.31 13.73
N LEU A 31 15.83 -23.56 12.99
CA LEU A 31 15.42 -22.30 12.37
C LEU A 31 15.99 -22.23 10.96
N HIS A 32 15.18 -21.81 10.01
CA HIS A 32 15.65 -21.58 8.64
C HIS A 32 15.65 -20.09 8.27
N GLY A 33 16.48 -19.74 7.32
CA GLY A 33 16.57 -18.38 6.80
C GLY A 33 17.71 -18.24 5.80
N SER A 34 17.99 -16.99 5.43
CA SER A 34 19.17 -16.67 4.63
C SER A 34 20.20 -15.94 5.47
N ILE A 35 21.46 -16.28 5.29
CA ILE A 35 22.58 -15.61 5.99
C ILE A 35 22.67 -14.17 5.47
N TYR A 36 22.30 -13.22 6.29
CA TYR A 36 22.29 -11.81 5.90
C TYR A 36 23.67 -11.16 6.05
N LYS A 37 24.39 -11.52 7.13
CA LYS A 37 25.73 -10.97 7.40
C LYS A 37 26.52 -11.86 8.32
N ILE A 38 27.83 -12.00 8.04
CA ILE A 38 28.78 -12.67 8.91
C ILE A 38 29.77 -11.62 9.45
N ARG A 39 29.92 -11.56 10.78
CA ARG A 39 30.86 -10.67 11.48
C ARG A 39 31.85 -11.49 12.26
N LYS A 40 33.06 -11.70 11.72
CA LYS A 40 34.14 -12.41 12.40
C LYS A 40 34.74 -11.57 13.50
N MET A 41 34.85 -12.18 14.68
CA MET A 41 35.56 -11.65 15.85
C MET A 41 36.81 -12.50 16.08
N SER A 42 37.60 -12.21 17.12
CA SER A 42 38.85 -12.93 17.38
C SER A 42 38.66 -14.43 17.72
N SER A 43 37.61 -14.80 18.42
CA SER A 43 37.38 -16.17 18.90
C SER A 43 36.00 -16.75 18.55
N PHE A 44 35.09 -15.92 17.99
CA PHE A 44 33.75 -16.30 17.61
C PHE A 44 33.27 -15.47 16.41
N ALA A 45 32.08 -15.73 15.90
CA ALA A 45 31.45 -14.87 14.88
C ALA A 45 29.97 -14.68 15.20
N PHE A 46 29.46 -13.51 14.83
CA PHE A 46 28.03 -13.28 14.73
C PHE A 46 27.56 -13.60 13.31
N VAL A 47 26.53 -14.41 13.20
CA VAL A 47 25.82 -14.71 11.96
C VAL A 47 24.41 -14.14 12.07
N LEU A 48 24.12 -13.10 11.30
CA LEU A 48 22.76 -12.56 11.24
C LEU A 48 21.97 -13.38 10.23
N LEU A 49 20.90 -14.00 10.70
CA LEU A 49 19.98 -14.79 9.89
C LEU A 49 18.74 -13.96 9.58
N ARG A 50 18.46 -13.77 8.29
CA ARG A 50 17.20 -13.17 7.82
C ARG A 50 16.13 -14.25 7.77
N THR A 51 15.17 -14.17 8.66
CA THR A 51 14.01 -15.04 8.70
C THR A 51 12.80 -14.39 8.01
N LYS A 52 11.66 -15.06 8.05
CA LYS A 52 10.41 -14.59 7.44
C LYS A 52 10.00 -13.18 7.90
N ARG A 53 10.15 -12.89 9.19
CA ARG A 53 9.66 -11.62 9.77
C ARG A 53 10.76 -10.73 10.32
N GLN A 54 11.80 -11.29 10.89
CA GLN A 54 12.83 -10.53 11.60
C GLN A 54 14.25 -11.05 11.34
N MET A 55 15.21 -10.26 11.78
CA MET A 55 16.62 -10.65 11.81
C MET A 55 16.93 -11.30 13.13
N VAL A 56 17.55 -12.48 13.10
CA VAL A 56 17.96 -13.20 14.29
C VAL A 56 19.49 -13.20 14.36
N GLN A 57 20.03 -12.86 15.53
CA GLN A 57 21.45 -12.96 15.78
C GLN A 57 21.80 -14.39 16.24
N CYS A 58 22.71 -14.99 15.53
CA CYS A 58 23.29 -16.29 15.88
C CYS A 58 24.76 -16.12 16.25
N VAL A 59 25.21 -16.90 17.22
CA VAL A 59 26.60 -16.92 17.66
C VAL A 59 27.24 -18.23 17.17
N TYR A 60 28.30 -18.10 16.42
CA TYR A 60 29.15 -19.21 16.02
C TYR A 60 30.40 -19.24 16.91
N GLU A 61 30.62 -20.35 17.60
CA GLU A 61 31.84 -20.61 18.35
C GLU A 61 32.43 -21.95 17.90
N PRO A 62 33.73 -22.01 17.50
CA PRO A 62 34.36 -23.26 17.02
C PRO A 62 34.31 -24.42 18.01
N ALA A 63 34.18 -24.09 19.32
CA ALA A 63 34.11 -25.11 20.40
C ALA A 63 32.76 -25.85 20.43
N TYR A 64 31.70 -25.24 19.94
CA TYR A 64 30.33 -25.79 20.00
C TYR A 64 29.80 -26.21 18.62
N ALA A 65 30.16 -25.45 17.57
CA ALA A 65 29.71 -25.73 16.21
C ALA A 65 30.37 -26.97 15.63
N ARG A 66 29.60 -27.80 14.94
CA ARG A 66 30.04 -29.03 14.26
C ARG A 66 30.35 -28.78 12.77
N PHE A 67 30.58 -27.53 12.39
CA PHE A 67 30.91 -27.11 11.03
C PHE A 67 31.93 -25.96 11.08
N ALA A 68 32.60 -25.69 9.97
CA ALA A 68 33.53 -24.57 9.88
C ALA A 68 32.84 -23.30 9.44
N LEU A 69 33.23 -22.15 9.98
CA LEU A 69 32.64 -20.86 9.61
C LEU A 69 32.79 -20.54 8.12
N GLU A 70 33.85 -21.05 7.50
CA GLU A 70 34.17 -20.88 6.10
C GLU A 70 33.20 -21.61 5.14
N GLU A 71 32.39 -22.54 5.67
CA GLU A 71 31.33 -23.19 4.92
C GLU A 71 30.13 -22.23 4.71
N LEU A 72 30.02 -21.16 5.52
CA LEU A 72 28.93 -20.21 5.43
C LEU A 72 29.25 -19.10 4.42
N LYS A 73 28.30 -18.83 3.54
CA LYS A 73 28.31 -17.67 2.62
C LYS A 73 27.14 -16.73 2.91
N GLU A 74 27.38 -15.42 2.83
CA GLU A 74 26.29 -14.45 2.88
C GLU A 74 25.31 -14.71 1.74
N GLU A 75 24.02 -14.55 1.98
CA GLU A 75 22.87 -14.88 1.12
C GLU A 75 22.62 -16.38 0.90
N ALA A 76 23.43 -17.30 1.44
CA ALA A 76 23.08 -18.73 1.45
C ALA A 76 21.79 -18.97 2.25
N CYS A 77 20.92 -19.82 1.72
CA CYS A 77 19.75 -20.31 2.44
C CYS A 77 20.15 -21.51 3.29
N VAL A 78 19.88 -21.46 4.56
CA VAL A 78 20.33 -22.45 5.53
C VAL A 78 19.22 -22.86 6.49
N ARG A 79 19.38 -24.04 7.07
CA ARG A 79 18.68 -24.47 8.29
C ARG A 79 19.71 -24.68 9.38
N PHE A 80 19.62 -23.90 10.45
CA PHE A 80 20.45 -24.05 11.63
C PHE A 80 19.77 -24.93 12.66
N THR A 81 20.56 -25.81 13.31
CA THR A 81 20.26 -26.37 14.62
C THR A 81 21.05 -25.56 15.62
N ALA A 82 20.38 -24.97 16.59
CA ALA A 82 20.98 -24.06 17.55
C ALA A 82 20.36 -24.19 18.94
N GLU A 83 21.12 -23.89 19.99
CA GLU A 83 20.62 -23.73 21.35
C GLU A 83 20.20 -22.30 21.58
N VAL A 84 19.00 -22.10 22.15
CA VAL A 84 18.49 -20.77 22.54
C VAL A 84 19.10 -20.37 23.86
N ILE A 85 19.85 -19.28 23.89
CA ILE A 85 20.51 -18.78 25.10
C ILE A 85 19.99 -17.38 25.42
N ARG A 86 19.72 -17.11 26.71
CA ARG A 86 19.38 -15.76 27.13
C ARG A 86 20.62 -14.87 27.10
N GLU A 87 20.59 -13.80 26.35
CA GLU A 87 21.66 -12.80 26.27
C GLU A 87 21.08 -11.38 26.33
N GLU A 88 21.18 -10.77 27.50
CA GLU A 88 20.62 -9.43 27.76
C GLU A 88 21.21 -8.32 26.89
N ARG A 89 22.41 -8.54 26.30
CA ARG A 89 23.05 -7.61 25.40
C ARG A 89 22.57 -7.76 23.96
N SER A 90 21.85 -8.84 23.67
CA SER A 90 21.24 -9.06 22.37
C SER A 90 20.06 -8.11 22.16
N ARG A 91 19.84 -7.68 20.95
CA ARG A 91 18.72 -6.79 20.58
C ARG A 91 17.35 -7.45 20.82
N SER A 92 17.29 -8.77 20.74
CA SER A 92 16.11 -9.59 21.00
C SER A 92 15.99 -10.09 22.44
N GLY A 93 17.06 -9.94 23.26
CA GLY A 93 17.14 -10.54 24.59
C GLY A 93 17.61 -11.99 24.60
N ASP A 94 17.67 -12.63 23.42
CA ASP A 94 18.04 -14.03 23.23
C ASP A 94 18.99 -14.15 22.03
N ASP A 95 19.96 -15.05 22.11
CA ASP A 95 20.89 -15.42 21.04
C ASP A 95 20.76 -16.91 20.72
N LEU A 96 21.10 -17.29 19.50
CA LEU A 96 21.16 -18.68 19.05
C LEU A 96 22.60 -19.14 18.95
N HIS A 97 23.05 -20.07 19.79
CA HIS A 97 24.36 -20.72 19.67
C HIS A 97 24.29 -21.83 18.63
N LEU A 98 25.01 -21.64 17.53
CA LEU A 98 24.98 -22.53 16.38
C LEU A 98 25.67 -23.86 16.69
N LEU A 99 24.97 -24.97 16.45
CA LEU A 99 25.47 -26.32 16.62
C LEU A 99 25.72 -27.03 15.29
N GLU A 100 24.74 -26.97 14.37
CA GLU A 100 24.80 -27.61 13.07
C GLU A 100 24.21 -26.71 11.99
N VAL A 101 24.65 -26.88 10.76
CA VAL A 101 24.13 -26.22 9.56
C VAL A 101 23.78 -27.24 8.50
N GLU A 102 22.64 -27.04 7.87
CA GLU A 102 22.26 -27.66 6.61
C GLU A 102 22.16 -26.53 5.58
N ILE A 103 23.05 -26.56 4.59
CA ILE A 103 23.03 -25.60 3.49
C ILE A 103 21.98 -26.07 2.48
N LEU A 104 20.91 -25.29 2.31
CA LEU A 104 19.80 -25.59 1.41
C LEU A 104 20.10 -25.11 -0.01
N SER A 105 20.74 -23.94 -0.14
CA SER A 105 21.24 -23.39 -1.40
C SER A 105 22.30 -22.32 -1.14
N GLU A 106 23.22 -22.18 -2.07
CA GLU A 106 24.26 -21.15 -2.04
C GLU A 106 24.06 -20.17 -3.19
N PRO A 107 24.44 -18.88 -3.00
CA PRO A 107 24.47 -17.93 -4.09
C PRO A 107 25.62 -18.26 -5.05
N GLU A 108 25.34 -18.21 -6.34
CA GLU A 108 26.34 -18.33 -7.39
C GLU A 108 27.16 -17.04 -7.57
N GLU A 109 26.54 -15.90 -7.27
CA GLU A 109 27.12 -14.58 -7.44
C GLU A 109 26.91 -13.71 -6.19
N VAL A 110 27.81 -12.77 -5.98
CA VAL A 110 27.64 -11.73 -4.96
C VAL A 110 26.54 -10.76 -5.43
N PRO A 111 25.59 -10.38 -4.56
CA PRO A 111 24.57 -9.40 -4.93
C PRO A 111 25.18 -8.13 -5.55
N PRO A 112 24.65 -7.62 -6.66
CA PRO A 112 25.21 -6.44 -7.36
C PRO A 112 25.02 -5.15 -6.55
N VAL A 113 24.16 -5.20 -5.52
CA VAL A 113 23.92 -4.10 -4.59
C VAL A 113 24.14 -4.58 -3.17
N VAL A 114 24.87 -3.81 -2.37
CA VAL A 114 25.11 -4.13 -0.96
C VAL A 114 23.84 -3.93 -0.15
N ILE A 115 23.22 -5.04 0.27
CA ILE A 115 21.93 -5.05 0.97
C ILE A 115 22.06 -5.23 2.49
N ASN A 116 23.17 -5.76 2.97
CA ASN A 116 23.40 -6.07 4.39
C ASN A 116 23.92 -4.87 5.21
N GLN A 117 23.40 -3.69 4.88
CA GLN A 117 23.62 -2.42 5.58
C GLN A 117 22.31 -1.87 6.13
N ARG A 118 22.42 -0.90 7.05
CA ARG A 118 21.26 -0.24 7.66
C ARG A 118 20.33 0.42 6.62
N ARG A 119 20.88 0.85 5.48
CA ARG A 119 20.16 1.42 4.34
C ARG A 119 20.88 0.97 3.07
N VAL A 120 20.12 0.61 2.05
CA VAL A 120 20.67 0.39 0.70
C VAL A 120 21.09 1.75 0.14
N ASN A 121 22.40 1.93 -0.05
CA ASN A 121 22.96 3.18 -0.55
C ASN A 121 23.18 3.10 -2.06
N THR A 122 22.12 3.39 -2.81
CA THR A 122 22.15 3.38 -4.28
C THR A 122 21.12 4.39 -4.82
N SER A 123 21.15 4.66 -6.12
CA SER A 123 20.11 5.46 -6.78
C SER A 123 18.77 4.73 -6.75
N ILE A 124 17.68 5.49 -6.92
CA ILE A 124 16.34 4.87 -7.01
C ILE A 124 16.24 3.92 -8.21
N GLU A 125 16.88 4.24 -9.32
CA GLU A 125 16.87 3.39 -10.51
C GLU A 125 17.52 2.03 -10.22
N ASN A 126 18.74 2.00 -9.67
CA ASN A 126 19.39 0.76 -9.26
C ASN A 126 18.61 0.01 -8.18
N LEU A 127 17.99 0.72 -7.22
CA LEU A 127 17.16 0.10 -6.19
C LEU A 127 15.99 -0.65 -6.82
N LEU A 128 15.41 -0.12 -7.89
CA LEU A 128 14.29 -0.72 -8.60
C LEU A 128 14.75 -1.76 -9.63
N ASP A 129 15.88 -1.59 -10.30
CA ASP A 129 16.44 -2.58 -11.25
C ASP A 129 16.79 -3.90 -10.55
N TYR A 130 17.33 -3.79 -9.34
CA TYR A 130 17.66 -4.95 -8.52
C TYR A 130 16.61 -5.22 -7.43
N ARG A 131 15.34 -4.88 -7.68
CA ARG A 131 14.27 -4.93 -6.69
C ARG A 131 14.15 -6.27 -5.95
N PRO A 132 14.22 -7.46 -6.58
CA PRO A 132 14.17 -8.74 -5.88
C PRO A 132 15.31 -8.93 -4.86
N ILE A 133 16.45 -8.27 -5.10
CA ILE A 133 17.62 -8.30 -4.22
C ILE A 133 17.49 -7.21 -3.15
N THR A 134 17.19 -5.98 -3.55
CA THR A 134 17.14 -4.85 -2.61
C THR A 134 16.03 -5.01 -1.56
N LEU A 135 14.92 -5.68 -1.89
CA LEU A 135 13.86 -6.06 -0.96
C LEU A 135 14.30 -7.06 0.13
N ARG A 136 15.48 -7.67 0.00
CA ARG A 136 16.06 -8.48 1.07
C ARG A 136 16.63 -7.62 2.20
N ASN A 137 16.82 -6.31 1.99
CA ASN A 137 17.16 -5.38 3.06
C ASN A 137 15.97 -5.21 4.03
N GLU A 138 16.28 -5.13 5.32
CA GLU A 138 15.27 -5.05 6.40
C GLU A 138 14.31 -3.86 6.21
N LYS A 139 14.83 -2.67 5.86
CA LYS A 139 14.01 -1.47 5.66
C LYS A 139 13.14 -1.52 4.41
N GLU A 140 13.73 -1.96 3.30
CA GLU A 140 12.99 -2.08 2.05
C GLU A 140 11.83 -3.09 2.18
N ARG A 141 12.06 -4.18 2.91
CA ARG A 141 11.04 -5.18 3.22
C ARG A 141 9.94 -4.65 4.14
N ALA A 142 10.31 -3.88 5.16
CA ALA A 142 9.37 -3.31 6.13
C ALA A 142 8.29 -2.43 5.47
N ILE A 143 8.60 -1.75 4.37
CA ILE A 143 7.64 -0.94 3.59
C ILE A 143 6.44 -1.81 3.18
N PHE A 144 6.71 -2.98 2.62
CA PHE A 144 5.66 -3.87 2.09
C PHE A 144 5.00 -4.72 3.17
N GLN A 145 5.65 -4.95 4.30
CA GLN A 145 5.02 -5.53 5.47
C GLN A 145 3.95 -4.57 6.03
N ILE A 146 4.27 -3.26 6.13
CA ILE A 146 3.29 -2.24 6.52
C ILE A 146 2.17 -2.13 5.48
N GLN A 147 2.50 -2.07 4.18
CA GLN A 147 1.50 -1.99 3.11
C GLN A 147 0.52 -3.19 3.14
N ALA A 148 1.03 -4.41 3.36
CA ALA A 148 0.19 -5.58 3.51
C ALA A 148 -0.76 -5.47 4.72
N LYS A 149 -0.30 -4.88 5.82
CA LYS A 149 -1.14 -4.64 7.01
C LYS A 149 -2.15 -3.52 6.81
N ILE A 150 -1.84 -2.50 6.00
CA ILE A 150 -2.82 -1.50 5.57
C ILE A 150 -3.97 -2.18 4.82
N CYS A 151 -3.67 -3.01 3.82
CA CYS A 151 -4.71 -3.74 3.09
C CYS A 151 -5.51 -4.69 3.99
N GLN A 152 -4.86 -5.36 4.93
CA GLN A 152 -5.55 -6.21 5.90
C GLN A 152 -6.50 -5.40 6.77
N ALA A 153 -6.06 -4.26 7.30
CA ALA A 153 -6.89 -3.40 8.15
C ALA A 153 -8.07 -2.79 7.40
N PHE A 154 -7.89 -2.42 6.12
CA PHE A 154 -9.00 -1.95 5.28
C PHE A 154 -10.06 -3.04 5.09
N ARG A 155 -9.66 -4.29 4.81
CA ARG A 155 -10.60 -5.42 4.73
C ARG A 155 -11.31 -5.66 6.05
N GLU A 156 -10.58 -5.75 7.15
CA GLU A 156 -11.15 -5.96 8.49
C GLU A 156 -12.20 -4.90 8.83
N PHE A 157 -11.93 -3.63 8.52
CA PHE A 157 -12.86 -2.54 8.77
C PHE A 157 -14.09 -2.63 7.87
N LEU A 158 -13.89 -2.76 6.56
CA LEU A 158 -14.99 -2.77 5.59
C LEU A 158 -15.92 -4.00 5.77
N ASP A 159 -15.33 -5.17 6.05
CA ASP A 159 -16.12 -6.38 6.41
C ASP A 159 -16.93 -6.13 7.69
N GLY A 160 -16.33 -5.48 8.70
CA GLY A 160 -17.01 -5.08 9.93
C GLY A 160 -18.14 -4.06 9.72
N GLN A 161 -18.09 -3.29 8.63
CA GLN A 161 -19.14 -2.35 8.20
C GLN A 161 -20.12 -2.96 7.19
N HIS A 162 -20.09 -4.30 7.04
CA HIS A 162 -20.98 -5.07 6.16
C HIS A 162 -20.81 -4.76 4.67
N PHE A 163 -19.61 -4.38 4.23
CA PHE A 163 -19.29 -4.31 2.82
C PHE A 163 -18.98 -5.71 2.27
N THR A 164 -19.36 -5.96 1.02
CA THR A 164 -19.01 -7.17 0.28
C THR A 164 -17.79 -6.92 -0.59
N GLU A 165 -16.71 -7.72 -0.43
CA GLU A 165 -15.57 -7.67 -1.36
C GLU A 165 -16.00 -8.21 -2.72
N ILE A 166 -15.78 -7.44 -3.78
CA ILE A 166 -16.08 -7.83 -5.16
C ILE A 166 -14.79 -7.89 -5.97
N HIS A 167 -14.81 -8.68 -7.05
CA HIS A 167 -13.67 -8.81 -7.96
C HIS A 167 -14.15 -8.52 -9.38
N THR A 168 -13.76 -7.37 -9.91
CA THR A 168 -14.26 -6.88 -11.19
C THR A 168 -13.26 -7.10 -12.32
N PRO A 169 -13.72 -7.24 -13.59
CA PRO A 169 -12.84 -7.37 -14.74
C PRO A 169 -11.90 -6.17 -14.88
N LYS A 170 -10.65 -6.44 -15.27
CA LYS A 170 -9.66 -5.41 -15.63
C LYS A 170 -9.47 -5.29 -17.16
N LEU A 171 -10.06 -6.20 -17.93
CA LEU A 171 -10.28 -6.05 -19.37
C LEU A 171 -11.69 -5.53 -19.59
N VAL A 172 -11.81 -4.35 -20.17
CA VAL A 172 -13.09 -3.64 -20.31
C VAL A 172 -13.30 -3.14 -21.72
N ALA A 173 -14.56 -2.94 -22.12
CA ALA A 173 -14.92 -2.43 -23.44
C ALA A 173 -14.85 -0.91 -23.55
N ALA A 174 -14.89 -0.17 -22.42
CA ALA A 174 -14.84 1.29 -22.39
C ALA A 174 -14.13 1.77 -21.13
N GLY A 175 -13.54 2.98 -21.21
CA GLY A 175 -12.93 3.65 -20.05
C GLY A 175 -13.95 4.36 -19.17
N ALA A 176 -13.80 4.23 -17.85
CA ALA A 176 -14.68 4.86 -16.88
C ALA A 176 -14.35 6.35 -16.62
N GLU A 177 -13.09 6.73 -16.76
CA GLU A 177 -12.58 8.06 -16.35
C GLU A 177 -12.38 9.03 -17.56
N GLY A 178 -12.89 8.68 -18.75
CA GLY A 178 -12.66 9.44 -19.98
C GLY A 178 -11.46 8.97 -20.79
N GLY A 179 -11.58 9.05 -22.12
CA GLY A 179 -10.80 8.26 -23.07
C GLY A 179 -9.32 8.61 -23.31
N ALA A 180 -8.73 9.64 -22.69
CA ALA A 180 -7.41 10.14 -23.12
C ALA A 180 -6.21 9.34 -22.58
N ASN A 181 -6.31 8.75 -21.38
CA ASN A 181 -5.20 8.10 -20.69
C ASN A 181 -5.50 6.62 -20.39
N ILE A 182 -5.87 5.86 -21.44
CA ILE A 182 -6.24 4.46 -21.33
C ILE A 182 -5.35 3.56 -22.17
N PHE A 183 -4.87 2.46 -21.61
CA PHE A 183 -4.17 1.44 -22.38
C PHE A 183 -5.16 0.60 -23.18
N SER A 184 -4.92 0.47 -24.49
CA SER A 184 -5.70 -0.37 -25.38
C SER A 184 -4.92 -1.60 -25.82
N LEU A 185 -5.63 -2.70 -26.04
CA LEU A 185 -5.06 -3.97 -26.50
C LEU A 185 -6.01 -4.67 -27.49
N SER A 186 -5.48 -5.61 -28.25
CA SER A 186 -6.29 -6.49 -29.10
C SER A 186 -6.83 -7.65 -28.26
N TYR A 187 -8.13 -7.88 -28.33
CA TYR A 187 -8.82 -8.96 -27.63
C TYR A 187 -9.67 -9.77 -28.63
N PHE A 188 -9.13 -10.90 -29.11
CA PHE A 188 -9.78 -11.78 -30.08
C PHE A 188 -10.34 -11.06 -31.33
N GLY A 189 -9.63 -10.03 -31.80
CA GLY A 189 -10.03 -9.23 -32.98
C GLY A 189 -10.82 -7.96 -32.66
N GLU A 190 -11.24 -7.81 -31.42
CA GLU A 190 -11.88 -6.59 -30.91
C GLU A 190 -10.87 -5.72 -30.15
N ARG A 191 -11.23 -4.46 -29.91
CA ARG A 191 -10.45 -3.56 -29.05
C ARG A 191 -10.93 -3.65 -27.61
N ALA A 192 -10.04 -3.98 -26.70
CA ALA A 192 -10.26 -3.90 -25.27
C ALA A 192 -9.35 -2.86 -24.64
N TYR A 193 -9.64 -2.53 -23.39
CA TYR A 193 -8.89 -1.56 -22.60
C TYR A 193 -8.56 -2.14 -21.23
N LEU A 194 -7.47 -1.64 -20.60
CA LEU A 194 -7.19 -1.91 -19.19
C LEU A 194 -7.98 -0.91 -18.34
N ALA A 195 -8.63 -1.43 -17.30
CA ALA A 195 -9.51 -0.65 -16.44
C ALA A 195 -8.74 0.44 -15.67
N GLN A 196 -9.22 1.68 -15.75
CA GLN A 196 -8.67 2.82 -15.01
C GLN A 196 -9.17 2.86 -13.55
N SER A 197 -10.31 2.25 -13.28
CA SER A 197 -10.93 2.04 -11.97
C SER A 197 -12.05 1.00 -12.09
N PRO A 198 -12.55 0.42 -10.98
CA PRO A 198 -13.74 -0.45 -11.02
C PRO A 198 -15.06 0.33 -11.05
N GLN A 199 -15.06 1.60 -11.42
CA GLN A 199 -16.15 2.55 -11.18
C GLN A 199 -17.53 2.07 -11.64
N PHE A 200 -17.66 1.56 -12.86
CA PHE A 200 -18.95 1.08 -13.35
C PHE A 200 -19.46 -0.11 -12.55
N TYR A 201 -18.57 -1.04 -12.27
CA TYR A 201 -18.91 -2.26 -11.56
C TYR A 201 -19.28 -2.01 -10.11
N LYS A 202 -18.50 -1.20 -9.38
CA LYS A 202 -18.81 -0.92 -7.98
C LYS A 202 -20.12 -0.17 -7.83
N GLN A 203 -20.45 0.78 -8.74
CA GLN A 203 -21.75 1.43 -8.75
C GLN A 203 -22.88 0.44 -9.05
N MET A 204 -22.77 -0.38 -10.09
CA MET A 204 -23.80 -1.39 -10.41
C MET A 204 -24.03 -2.35 -9.23
N MET A 205 -22.96 -2.75 -8.55
CA MET A 205 -23.05 -3.70 -7.43
C MET A 205 -23.64 -3.12 -6.15
N VAL A 206 -23.68 -1.80 -6.00
CA VAL A 206 -24.48 -1.16 -4.93
C VAL A 206 -25.96 -1.51 -5.07
N GLY A 207 -26.49 -1.57 -6.28
CA GLY A 207 -27.87 -2.02 -6.53
C GLY A 207 -28.13 -3.48 -6.18
N VAL A 208 -27.10 -4.28 -5.90
CA VAL A 208 -27.17 -5.70 -5.56
C VAL A 208 -26.84 -5.98 -4.10
N PHE A 209 -25.74 -5.39 -3.60
CA PHE A 209 -25.16 -5.68 -2.28
C PHE A 209 -25.26 -4.50 -1.31
N GLU A 210 -25.75 -3.34 -1.74
CA GLU A 210 -25.82 -2.09 -0.98
C GLU A 210 -24.44 -1.47 -0.68
N ARG A 211 -23.48 -2.26 -0.20
CA ARG A 211 -22.11 -1.84 0.14
C ARG A 211 -21.10 -2.81 -0.46
N VAL A 212 -20.17 -2.27 -1.23
CA VAL A 212 -19.14 -3.08 -1.90
C VAL A 212 -17.78 -2.42 -1.83
N TYR A 213 -16.73 -3.23 -1.85
CA TYR A 213 -15.37 -2.75 -1.99
C TYR A 213 -14.51 -3.68 -2.85
N GLU A 214 -13.43 -3.15 -3.38
CA GLU A 214 -12.42 -3.89 -4.13
C GLU A 214 -11.03 -3.33 -3.83
N ILE A 215 -10.04 -4.20 -3.63
CA ILE A 215 -8.62 -3.85 -3.58
C ILE A 215 -7.94 -4.55 -4.75
N ALA A 216 -7.61 -3.80 -5.80
CA ALA A 216 -7.17 -4.39 -7.06
C ALA A 216 -6.30 -3.44 -7.90
N PRO A 217 -5.49 -3.97 -8.85
CA PRO A 217 -4.72 -3.14 -9.76
C PRO A 217 -5.64 -2.36 -10.71
N VAL A 218 -5.22 -1.13 -10.99
CA VAL A 218 -5.81 -0.25 -11.99
C VAL A 218 -4.71 0.39 -12.86
N PHE A 219 -5.06 0.85 -14.07
CA PHE A 219 -4.11 1.21 -15.10
C PHE A 219 -4.41 2.60 -15.66
N ARG A 220 -3.39 3.46 -15.72
CA ARG A 220 -3.50 4.79 -16.29
C ARG A 220 -2.36 5.05 -17.27
N ALA A 221 -2.68 5.27 -18.54
CA ALA A 221 -1.70 5.55 -19.61
C ALA A 221 -1.21 7.00 -19.58
N GLU A 222 -0.99 7.54 -18.39
CA GLU A 222 -0.48 8.90 -18.21
C GLU A 222 0.99 8.97 -18.64
N LYS A 223 1.31 9.98 -19.46
CA LYS A 223 2.67 10.20 -19.99
C LYS A 223 3.53 11.08 -19.08
N HIS A 224 3.19 11.16 -17.81
CA HIS A 224 3.90 11.96 -16.83
C HIS A 224 4.98 11.14 -16.13
N ASP A 225 6.25 11.54 -16.29
CA ASP A 225 7.37 11.00 -15.52
C ASP A 225 7.60 11.84 -14.27
N THR A 226 6.82 11.60 -13.25
CA THR A 226 6.91 12.35 -11.99
C THR A 226 6.96 11.40 -10.79
N ALA A 227 7.38 11.92 -9.66
CA ALA A 227 7.42 11.20 -8.39
C ALA A 227 6.02 10.80 -7.83
N ARG A 228 4.92 11.24 -8.49
CA ARG A 228 3.53 11.08 -8.02
C ARG A 228 2.71 10.08 -8.85
N HIS A 229 3.21 9.65 -10.01
CA HIS A 229 2.45 8.87 -10.98
C HIS A 229 3.04 7.48 -11.20
N LEU A 230 2.16 6.51 -11.32
CA LEU A 230 2.41 5.15 -11.75
C LEU A 230 1.39 4.81 -12.83
N ASN A 231 1.81 4.02 -13.83
CA ASN A 231 0.90 3.56 -14.88
C ASN A 231 0.07 2.33 -14.45
N GLU A 232 0.51 1.63 -13.42
CA GLU A 232 -0.20 0.56 -12.73
C GLU A 232 -0.02 0.75 -11.23
N TYR A 233 -1.13 0.76 -10.48
CA TYR A 233 -1.12 0.88 -9.02
C TYR A 233 -2.30 0.15 -8.41
N THR A 234 -2.26 -0.10 -7.12
CA THR A 234 -3.35 -0.72 -6.37
C THR A 234 -4.34 0.34 -5.90
N SER A 235 -5.57 0.24 -6.36
CA SER A 235 -6.68 1.05 -5.88
C SER A 235 -7.45 0.33 -4.80
N VAL A 236 -7.78 1.04 -3.73
CA VAL A 236 -8.72 0.63 -2.69
C VAL A 236 -10.00 1.41 -2.94
N ASP A 237 -11.00 0.72 -3.42
CA ASP A 237 -12.29 1.31 -3.81
C ASP A 237 -13.39 0.82 -2.91
N PHE A 238 -14.28 1.70 -2.47
CA PHE A 238 -15.58 1.29 -1.95
C PHE A 238 -16.70 2.15 -2.51
N GLU A 239 -17.92 1.60 -2.48
CA GLU A 239 -19.14 2.30 -2.89
C GLU A 239 -20.26 1.84 -1.96
N MET A 240 -21.12 2.77 -1.49
CA MET A 240 -22.24 2.49 -0.58
C MET A 240 -23.51 3.23 -0.99
N GLY A 241 -24.62 2.54 -0.86
CA GLY A 241 -25.96 3.03 -1.15
C GLY A 241 -26.69 3.57 0.06
N TYR A 242 -27.87 4.20 -0.19
CA TYR A 242 -28.75 4.78 0.80
C TYR A 242 -28.10 5.88 1.65
N ILE A 243 -27.19 6.63 1.01
CA ILE A 243 -26.54 7.78 1.65
C ILE A 243 -27.48 8.99 1.67
N GLU A 244 -27.32 9.85 2.66
CA GLU A 244 -28.00 11.15 2.70
C GLU A 244 -27.30 12.15 1.78
N ASN A 245 -25.97 12.19 1.83
CA ASN A 245 -25.10 13.02 1.00
C ASN A 245 -23.67 12.48 0.97
N PHE A 246 -22.75 13.16 0.28
CA PHE A 246 -21.36 12.73 0.14
C PHE A 246 -20.55 12.80 1.46
N GLU A 247 -21.03 13.50 2.47
CA GLU A 247 -20.36 13.56 3.78
C GLU A 247 -20.38 12.19 4.47
N ASP A 248 -21.36 11.32 4.17
CA ASP A 248 -21.40 9.95 4.68
C ASP A 248 -20.18 9.14 4.20
N ILE A 249 -19.73 9.40 2.96
CA ILE A 249 -18.54 8.76 2.40
C ILE A 249 -17.28 9.26 3.09
N MET A 250 -17.19 10.58 3.33
CA MET A 250 -16.05 11.18 4.06
C MET A 250 -15.97 10.65 5.49
N ALA A 251 -17.11 10.51 6.18
CA ALA A 251 -17.18 9.94 7.52
C ALA A 251 -16.72 8.48 7.55
N MET A 252 -17.17 7.67 6.59
CA MET A 252 -16.76 6.27 6.45
C MET A 252 -15.24 6.15 6.20
N GLU A 253 -14.69 6.99 5.34
CA GLU A 253 -13.24 7.02 5.08
C GLU A 253 -12.46 7.42 6.32
N GLN A 254 -12.90 8.45 7.04
CA GLN A 254 -12.25 8.89 8.28
C GLN A 254 -12.18 7.76 9.31
N GLU A 255 -13.27 7.02 9.52
CA GLU A 255 -13.30 5.89 10.45
C GLU A 255 -12.42 4.73 9.96
N MET A 256 -12.41 4.43 8.65
CA MET A 256 -11.52 3.43 8.06
C MET A 256 -10.05 3.76 8.30
N LEU A 257 -9.67 5.02 8.12
CA LEU A 257 -8.30 5.48 8.35
C LEU A 257 -7.93 5.43 9.85
N ARG A 258 -8.85 5.85 10.73
CA ARG A 258 -8.65 5.78 12.19
C ARG A 258 -8.42 4.35 12.65
N TYR A 259 -9.27 3.42 12.21
CA TYR A 259 -9.12 2.00 12.48
C TYR A 259 -7.78 1.47 11.99
N THR A 260 -7.43 1.78 10.74
CA THR A 260 -6.19 1.33 10.11
C THR A 260 -4.96 1.77 10.88
N PHE A 261 -4.89 3.03 11.30
CA PHE A 261 -3.75 3.52 12.07
C PHE A 261 -3.65 2.89 13.45
N GLY A 262 -4.76 2.61 14.11
CA GLY A 262 -4.78 1.83 15.35
C GLY A 262 -4.19 0.43 15.14
N ARG A 263 -4.65 -0.27 14.10
CA ARG A 263 -4.13 -1.61 13.75
C ARG A 263 -2.64 -1.61 13.40
N LEU A 264 -2.16 -0.59 12.70
CA LEU A 264 -0.73 -0.48 12.38
C LEU A 264 0.12 -0.27 13.64
N GLN A 265 -0.32 0.56 14.58
CA GLN A 265 0.38 0.75 15.85
C GLN A 265 0.46 -0.55 16.67
N GLU A 266 -0.60 -1.36 16.66
CA GLU A 266 -0.65 -2.64 17.36
C GLU A 266 0.22 -3.71 16.69
N THR A 267 0.27 -3.76 15.36
CA THR A 267 0.80 -4.91 14.61
C THR A 267 2.12 -4.67 13.88
N CYS A 268 2.53 -3.40 13.69
CA CYS A 268 3.71 -3.00 12.91
C CYS A 268 4.67 -2.10 13.70
N GLY A 269 4.66 -2.13 15.03
CA GLY A 269 5.47 -1.23 15.85
C GLY A 269 6.97 -1.32 15.56
N ALA A 270 7.49 -2.51 15.25
CA ALA A 270 8.89 -2.73 14.92
C ALA A 270 9.25 -2.11 13.54
N GLU A 271 8.43 -2.35 12.52
CA GLU A 271 8.63 -1.84 11.17
C GLU A 271 8.47 -0.32 11.12
N LEU A 272 7.46 0.23 11.79
CA LEU A 272 7.26 1.68 11.93
C LEU A 272 8.47 2.35 12.61
N SER A 273 8.96 1.78 13.69
CA SER A 273 10.16 2.27 14.39
C SER A 273 11.42 2.17 13.52
N LEU A 274 11.60 1.06 12.78
CA LEU A 274 12.72 0.87 11.87
C LEU A 274 12.76 1.92 10.76
N LEU A 275 11.59 2.27 10.22
CA LEU A 275 11.42 3.28 9.17
C LEU A 275 11.32 4.70 9.74
N LYS A 276 11.19 4.87 11.05
CA LYS A 276 10.92 6.14 11.74
C LYS A 276 9.63 6.80 11.22
N ALA A 277 8.64 6.00 10.92
CA ALA A 277 7.35 6.46 10.45
C ALA A 277 6.49 6.92 11.62
N GLU A 278 5.91 8.11 11.50
CA GLU A 278 4.96 8.65 12.47
C GLU A 278 3.54 8.41 11.97
N VAL A 279 2.81 7.57 12.71
CA VAL A 279 1.41 7.29 12.41
C VAL A 279 0.54 8.46 12.85
N PRO A 280 -0.27 9.06 11.95
CA PRO A 280 -1.16 10.16 12.30
C PRO A 280 -2.20 9.77 13.34
N VAL A 281 -2.55 10.72 14.19
CA VAL A 281 -3.72 10.62 15.07
C VAL A 281 -4.87 11.38 14.41
N ILE A 282 -5.96 10.67 14.11
CA ILE A 282 -7.15 11.26 13.50
C ILE A 282 -8.20 11.52 14.60
N THR A 283 -8.47 12.78 14.88
CA THR A 283 -9.63 13.22 15.66
C THR A 283 -10.79 13.54 14.72
N GLU A 284 -10.72 14.67 14.04
CA GLU A 284 -11.60 15.09 12.97
C GLU A 284 -10.72 15.63 11.82
N ILE A 285 -11.01 15.22 10.58
CA ILE A 285 -10.28 15.72 9.42
C ILE A 285 -10.91 17.06 8.99
N PRO A 286 -10.14 18.16 8.97
CA PRO A 286 -10.62 19.45 8.50
C PRO A 286 -11.13 19.37 7.06
N ARG A 287 -12.16 20.17 6.74
CA ARG A 287 -12.71 20.28 5.38
C ARG A 287 -12.72 21.72 4.90
N ILE A 288 -12.52 21.91 3.62
CA ILE A 288 -12.54 23.22 2.96
C ILE A 288 -13.10 23.07 1.54
N ARG A 289 -13.88 24.03 1.05
CA ARG A 289 -14.33 24.03 -0.35
C ARG A 289 -13.16 24.33 -1.29
N PHE A 290 -13.16 23.75 -2.48
CA PHE A 290 -12.10 23.92 -3.48
C PHE A 290 -11.83 25.40 -3.78
N SER A 291 -12.87 26.21 -4.04
CA SER A 291 -12.74 27.65 -4.29
C SER A 291 -12.08 28.39 -3.13
N GLU A 292 -12.51 28.11 -1.90
CA GLU A 292 -11.96 28.71 -0.69
C GLU A 292 -10.48 28.29 -0.47
N ALA A 293 -10.14 27.03 -0.76
CA ALA A 293 -8.79 26.53 -0.64
C ALA A 293 -7.84 27.21 -1.64
N LYS A 294 -8.28 27.41 -2.89
CA LYS A 294 -7.51 28.15 -3.92
C LYS A 294 -7.24 29.60 -3.47
N GLU A 295 -8.26 30.29 -2.96
CA GLU A 295 -8.11 31.66 -2.45
C GLU A 295 -7.21 31.70 -1.21
N LEU A 296 -7.37 30.77 -0.29
CA LEU A 296 -6.59 30.68 0.95
C LEU A 296 -5.09 30.54 0.63
N VAL A 297 -4.73 29.54 -0.21
CA VAL A 297 -3.34 29.26 -0.57
C VAL A 297 -2.72 30.47 -1.29
N SER A 298 -3.45 31.03 -2.28
CA SER A 298 -3.01 32.21 -3.02
C SER A 298 -2.75 33.40 -2.10
N ARG A 299 -3.66 33.67 -1.17
CA ARG A 299 -3.56 34.79 -0.21
C ARG A 299 -2.44 34.61 0.81
N VAL A 300 -2.35 33.42 1.43
CA VAL A 300 -1.40 33.15 2.51
C VAL A 300 0.04 33.15 2.00
N TYR A 301 0.27 32.50 0.85
CA TYR A 301 1.60 32.34 0.29
C TYR A 301 1.96 33.43 -0.76
N LYS A 302 1.03 34.35 -1.05
CA LYS A 302 1.21 35.46 -2.02
C LYS A 302 1.66 34.97 -3.39
N ARG A 303 1.04 33.90 -3.88
CA ARG A 303 1.33 33.26 -5.17
C ARG A 303 0.08 33.20 -6.03
N ALA A 304 0.29 33.36 -7.34
CA ALA A 304 -0.74 33.13 -8.35
C ALA A 304 -0.51 31.75 -8.99
N PHE A 305 -1.56 30.97 -9.10
CA PHE A 305 -1.55 29.65 -9.73
C PHE A 305 -2.33 29.73 -11.07
N SER A 306 -1.82 29.00 -12.06
CA SER A 306 -2.38 29.05 -13.43
C SER A 306 -3.58 28.13 -13.60
N GLU A 307 -3.56 26.96 -12.97
CA GLU A 307 -4.67 26.00 -13.02
C GLU A 307 -5.89 26.54 -12.25
N LYS A 308 -7.06 26.47 -12.86
CA LYS A 308 -8.31 27.01 -12.28
C LYS A 308 -9.31 25.93 -11.88
N LEU A 309 -9.25 24.77 -12.53
CA LEU A 309 -10.20 23.69 -12.34
C LEU A 309 -9.67 22.57 -11.44
N ASP A 310 -8.37 22.63 -11.12
CA ASP A 310 -7.69 21.62 -10.31
C ASP A 310 -6.62 22.28 -9.43
N PHE A 311 -5.99 21.50 -8.53
CA PHE A 311 -4.80 21.93 -7.82
C PHE A 311 -3.53 21.63 -8.62
N GLU A 312 -2.60 22.58 -8.61
CA GLU A 312 -1.21 22.29 -8.93
C GLU A 312 -0.57 21.51 -7.76
N PRO A 313 0.43 20.65 -7.99
CA PRO A 313 1.08 19.87 -6.93
C PRO A 313 1.59 20.71 -5.76
N GLU A 314 2.02 21.94 -6.05
CA GLU A 314 2.48 22.86 -5.02
C GLU A 314 1.34 23.40 -4.17
N GLU A 315 0.16 23.63 -4.74
CA GLU A 315 -1.01 24.07 -3.97
C GLU A 315 -1.45 23.02 -2.96
N GLU A 316 -1.49 21.74 -3.33
CA GLU A 316 -1.79 20.65 -2.40
C GLU A 316 -0.82 20.65 -1.22
N LYS A 317 0.48 20.79 -1.51
CA LYS A 317 1.52 20.83 -0.47
C LYS A 317 1.33 22.01 0.47
N LEU A 318 1.16 23.21 -0.07
CA LEU A 318 0.99 24.44 0.71
C LEU A 318 -0.32 24.43 1.54
N LEU A 319 -1.40 23.87 0.99
CA LEU A 319 -2.64 23.69 1.74
C LEU A 319 -2.46 22.75 2.93
N CYS A 320 -1.82 21.59 2.72
CA CYS A 320 -1.54 20.64 3.80
C CYS A 320 -0.61 21.24 4.86
N GLU A 321 0.41 22.00 4.47
CA GLU A 321 1.30 22.71 5.41
C GLU A 321 0.52 23.74 6.27
N TYR A 322 -0.38 24.49 5.64
CA TYR A 322 -1.24 25.43 6.34
C TYR A 322 -2.16 24.72 7.33
N VAL A 323 -2.85 23.68 6.90
CA VAL A 323 -3.76 22.89 7.74
C VAL A 323 -3.00 22.25 8.91
N LYS A 324 -1.84 21.64 8.65
CA LYS A 324 -1.00 21.06 9.70
C LYS A 324 -0.61 22.08 10.74
N LYS A 325 -0.22 23.29 10.31
CA LYS A 325 0.16 24.38 11.22
C LYS A 325 -0.98 24.93 12.05
N THR A 326 -2.18 25.00 11.48
CA THR A 326 -3.34 25.65 12.13
C THR A 326 -4.21 24.70 12.94
N THR A 327 -4.30 23.43 12.53
CA THR A 327 -5.19 22.44 13.15
C THR A 327 -4.44 21.23 13.74
N GLY A 328 -3.17 21.05 13.39
CA GLY A 328 -2.40 19.85 13.76
C GLY A 328 -2.70 18.62 12.89
N SER A 329 -3.68 18.67 11.99
CA SER A 329 -4.05 17.53 11.14
C SER A 329 -3.04 17.29 10.02
N ASP A 330 -2.74 16.02 9.74
CA ASP A 330 -1.96 15.58 8.59
C ASP A 330 -2.82 15.46 7.31
N PHE A 331 -4.15 15.59 7.46
CA PHE A 331 -5.16 15.41 6.42
C PHE A 331 -6.01 16.65 6.24
N VAL A 332 -6.55 16.81 5.03
CA VAL A 332 -7.61 17.78 4.73
C VAL A 332 -8.51 17.25 3.63
N PHE A 333 -9.82 17.30 3.83
CA PHE A 333 -10.79 17.12 2.76
C PHE A 333 -10.98 18.42 2.00
N VAL A 334 -10.82 18.34 0.68
CA VAL A 334 -11.21 19.43 -0.23
C VAL A 334 -12.47 19.02 -0.94
N THR A 335 -13.51 19.83 -0.86
CA THR A 335 -14.86 19.49 -1.35
C THR A 335 -15.33 20.40 -2.47
N HIS A 336 -16.39 20.01 -3.17
CA HIS A 336 -17.06 20.82 -4.19
C HIS A 336 -16.13 21.25 -5.34
N TYR A 337 -15.50 20.27 -5.96
CA TYR A 337 -14.69 20.52 -7.16
C TYR A 337 -15.55 20.96 -8.34
N PRO A 338 -14.97 21.72 -9.30
CA PRO A 338 -15.67 22.13 -10.50
C PRO A 338 -16.24 20.95 -11.30
N SER A 339 -17.51 21.02 -11.70
CA SER A 339 -18.17 19.97 -12.47
C SER A 339 -17.46 19.66 -13.78
N ALA A 340 -16.84 20.63 -14.43
CA ALA A 340 -16.08 20.44 -15.65
C ALA A 340 -14.86 19.52 -15.47
N LYS A 341 -14.32 19.41 -14.25
CA LYS A 341 -13.16 18.56 -13.92
C LYS A 341 -13.56 17.13 -13.56
N ARG A 342 -14.74 16.94 -12.94
CA ARG A 342 -15.17 15.64 -12.44
C ARG A 342 -15.78 14.75 -13.54
N PRO A 343 -15.72 13.42 -13.41
CA PRO A 343 -16.30 12.49 -14.38
C PRO A 343 -17.82 12.64 -14.53
N PHE A 344 -18.37 12.11 -15.63
CA PHE A 344 -19.79 12.23 -15.97
C PHE A 344 -20.76 11.59 -14.95
N TYR A 345 -20.28 10.70 -14.11
CA TYR A 345 -21.10 10.05 -13.07
C TYR A 345 -21.13 10.82 -11.75
N ALA A 346 -20.31 11.85 -11.58
CA ALA A 346 -20.33 12.67 -10.38
C ALA A 346 -21.59 13.57 -10.34
N MET A 347 -22.24 13.60 -9.16
CA MET A 347 -23.44 14.44 -8.98
C MET A 347 -23.05 15.90 -8.90
N ASP A 348 -23.74 16.74 -9.66
CA ASP A 348 -23.61 18.20 -9.53
C ASP A 348 -24.31 18.68 -8.26
N SER A 349 -23.75 19.70 -7.63
CA SER A 349 -24.38 20.32 -6.47
C SER A 349 -25.68 21.02 -6.85
N ARG A 350 -26.71 20.79 -6.05
CA ARG A 350 -28.00 21.47 -6.24
C ARG A 350 -27.93 22.96 -5.92
N GLU A 351 -27.01 23.36 -5.04
CA GLU A 351 -26.80 24.76 -4.67
C GLU A 351 -26.06 25.52 -5.79
N ASN A 352 -25.06 24.89 -6.39
CA ASN A 352 -24.25 25.44 -7.45
C ASN A 352 -23.90 24.36 -8.50
N PRO A 353 -24.65 24.26 -9.61
CA PRO A 353 -24.40 23.23 -10.64
C PRO A 353 -23.03 23.31 -11.33
N ALA A 354 -22.26 24.37 -11.11
CA ALA A 354 -20.87 24.45 -11.58
C ALA A 354 -19.90 23.65 -10.71
N GLU A 355 -20.34 23.22 -9.53
CA GLU A 355 -19.61 22.38 -8.57
C GLU A 355 -20.26 20.99 -8.46
N THR A 356 -19.53 20.05 -7.85
CA THR A 356 -20.02 18.67 -7.62
C THR A 356 -20.05 18.32 -6.15
N GLU A 357 -20.91 17.39 -5.77
CA GLU A 357 -20.94 16.72 -4.46
C GLU A 357 -19.77 15.70 -4.38
N SER A 358 -18.56 16.21 -4.50
CA SER A 358 -17.32 15.41 -4.52
C SER A 358 -16.26 15.98 -3.59
N PHE A 359 -15.28 15.14 -3.29
CA PHE A 359 -14.13 15.52 -2.46
C PHE A 359 -12.87 14.81 -2.91
N ASP A 360 -11.73 15.38 -2.56
CA ASP A 360 -10.44 14.71 -2.50
C ASP A 360 -9.91 14.77 -1.08
N LEU A 361 -9.23 13.70 -0.66
CA LEU A 361 -8.47 13.68 0.59
C LEU A 361 -7.00 13.91 0.29
N LEU A 362 -6.46 14.99 0.83
CA LEU A 362 -5.04 15.27 0.80
C LEU A 362 -4.37 14.77 2.08
N PHE A 363 -3.26 14.06 1.93
CA PHE A 363 -2.44 13.54 3.01
C PHE A 363 -1.00 14.00 2.85
N ARG A 364 -0.51 14.83 3.78
CA ARG A 364 0.87 15.34 3.78
C ARG A 364 1.33 15.86 2.41
N GLY A 365 0.51 16.67 1.77
CA GLY A 365 0.82 17.34 0.50
C GLY A 365 0.60 16.53 -0.77
N LEU A 366 -0.22 15.49 -0.70
CA LEU A 366 -0.56 14.67 -1.87
C LEU A 366 -2.03 14.22 -1.78
N GLU A 367 -2.76 14.34 -2.88
CA GLU A 367 -4.05 13.69 -3.06
C GLU A 367 -3.87 12.16 -3.00
N VAL A 368 -4.54 11.51 -2.04
CA VAL A 368 -4.52 10.06 -1.86
C VAL A 368 -5.84 9.40 -2.20
N THR A 369 -6.96 10.14 -2.11
CA THR A 369 -8.31 9.67 -2.38
C THR A 369 -9.09 10.68 -3.21
N THR A 370 -9.91 10.19 -4.11
CA THR A 370 -11.00 10.92 -4.77
C THR A 370 -12.32 10.20 -4.52
N GLY A 371 -13.32 10.95 -4.07
CA GLY A 371 -14.64 10.40 -3.76
C GLY A 371 -15.79 11.37 -4.03
N GLY A 372 -17.01 10.90 -3.78
CA GLY A 372 -18.20 11.74 -3.86
C GLY A 372 -19.49 10.97 -4.10
N GLN A 373 -20.58 11.70 -4.13
CA GLN A 373 -21.90 11.22 -4.50
C GLN A 373 -22.01 11.02 -6.00
N ARG A 374 -22.75 9.99 -6.42
CA ARG A 374 -22.96 9.65 -7.83
C ARG A 374 -24.37 10.02 -8.25
N ILE A 375 -24.54 10.30 -9.54
CA ILE A 375 -25.85 10.43 -10.13
C ILE A 375 -26.52 9.05 -10.07
N HIS A 376 -27.67 8.96 -9.42
CA HIS A 376 -28.44 7.71 -9.29
C HIS A 376 -29.71 7.70 -10.14
N ASN A 377 -30.21 8.87 -10.54
CA ASN A 377 -31.36 8.99 -11.41
C ASN A 377 -30.97 8.71 -12.87
N TYR A 378 -31.70 7.82 -13.53
CA TYR A 378 -31.45 7.43 -14.93
C TYR A 378 -31.47 8.62 -15.89
N ARG A 379 -32.47 9.50 -15.78
CA ARG A 379 -32.62 10.64 -16.71
C ARG A 379 -31.51 11.66 -16.54
N GLU A 380 -31.20 12.00 -15.30
CA GLU A 380 -30.08 12.90 -14.98
C GLU A 380 -28.75 12.34 -15.47
N GLN A 381 -28.54 11.01 -15.38
CA GLN A 381 -27.33 10.37 -15.86
C GLN A 381 -27.23 10.42 -17.41
N VAL A 382 -28.34 10.20 -18.11
CA VAL A 382 -28.38 10.32 -19.58
C VAL A 382 -28.11 11.77 -20.01
N GLU A 383 -28.80 12.73 -19.40
CA GLU A 383 -28.60 14.17 -19.70
C GLU A 383 -27.14 14.60 -19.45
N LYS A 384 -26.50 14.07 -18.40
CA LYS A 384 -25.10 14.35 -18.11
C LYS A 384 -24.15 13.78 -19.17
N LEU A 385 -24.41 12.56 -19.64
CA LEU A 385 -23.63 11.94 -20.75
C LEU A 385 -23.77 12.77 -22.03
N GLU A 386 -25.00 13.11 -22.43
CA GLU A 386 -25.29 13.89 -23.62
C GLU A 386 -24.67 15.29 -23.58
N SER A 387 -24.76 15.96 -22.43
CA SER A 387 -24.16 17.30 -22.23
C SER A 387 -22.63 17.31 -22.39
N ARG A 388 -21.99 16.14 -22.21
CA ARG A 388 -20.55 15.95 -22.41
C ARG A 388 -20.20 15.40 -23.80
N GLY A 389 -21.18 15.28 -24.70
CA GLY A 389 -20.98 14.77 -26.06
C GLY A 389 -20.65 13.28 -26.09
N MET A 390 -21.03 12.53 -25.06
CA MET A 390 -20.80 11.08 -24.98
C MET A 390 -21.96 10.32 -25.61
N HIS A 391 -21.67 9.22 -26.31
CA HIS A 391 -22.69 8.37 -26.92
C HIS A 391 -23.31 7.45 -25.88
N VAL A 392 -24.59 7.65 -25.58
CA VAL A 392 -25.33 6.94 -24.51
C VAL A 392 -25.32 5.42 -24.73
N GLU A 393 -25.37 4.98 -25.98
CA GLU A 393 -25.39 3.57 -26.36
C GLU A 393 -24.12 2.81 -25.90
N ALA A 394 -22.99 3.50 -25.82
CA ALA A 394 -21.74 2.91 -25.35
C ALA A 394 -21.77 2.60 -23.83
N PHE A 395 -22.74 3.13 -23.11
CA PHE A 395 -22.91 2.96 -21.67
C PHE A 395 -24.15 2.15 -21.28
N GLU A 396 -24.76 1.43 -22.22
CA GLU A 396 -26.02 0.71 -22.02
C GLU A 396 -25.95 -0.28 -20.84
N SER A 397 -24.85 -1.04 -20.72
CA SER A 397 -24.65 -2.00 -19.63
C SER A 397 -24.57 -1.32 -18.25
N TYR A 398 -23.96 -0.13 -18.18
CA TYR A 398 -23.89 0.69 -16.98
C TYR A 398 -25.26 1.33 -16.66
N LEU A 399 -25.92 1.88 -17.67
CA LEU A 399 -27.23 2.54 -17.51
C LEU A 399 -28.37 1.57 -17.20
N MET A 400 -28.21 0.29 -17.48
CA MET A 400 -29.20 -0.75 -17.19
C MET A 400 -29.62 -0.71 -15.71
N MET A 401 -28.67 -0.63 -14.77
CA MET A 401 -28.98 -0.59 -13.34
C MET A 401 -29.73 0.71 -12.97
N HIS A 402 -29.31 1.84 -13.53
CA HIS A 402 -30.00 3.13 -13.29
C HIS A 402 -31.45 3.07 -13.78
N ARG A 403 -31.71 2.44 -14.92
CA ARG A 403 -33.04 2.25 -15.50
C ARG A 403 -33.92 1.35 -14.64
N CYS A 404 -33.32 0.35 -14.00
CA CYS A 404 -34.03 -0.58 -13.13
C CYS A 404 -34.17 -0.11 -11.68
N GLY A 405 -33.56 1.00 -11.34
CA GLY A 405 -33.61 1.63 -10.00
C GLY A 405 -32.31 1.50 -9.23
N MET A 406 -31.71 2.64 -8.91
CA MET A 406 -30.52 2.75 -8.08
C MET A 406 -30.80 3.62 -6.86
N PRO A 407 -30.34 3.25 -5.66
CA PRO A 407 -30.43 4.12 -4.50
C PRO A 407 -29.50 5.32 -4.64
N PRO A 408 -29.71 6.44 -3.91
CA PRO A 408 -28.66 7.42 -3.69
C PRO A 408 -27.40 6.72 -3.20
N HIS A 409 -26.28 6.94 -3.86
CA HIS A 409 -25.03 6.22 -3.57
C HIS A 409 -23.81 7.10 -3.83
N GLY A 410 -22.71 6.67 -3.25
CA GLY A 410 -21.42 7.30 -3.43
C GLY A 410 -20.30 6.40 -2.95
N GLY A 411 -19.09 6.83 -3.23
CA GLY A 411 -17.92 6.08 -2.85
C GLY A 411 -16.64 6.81 -3.20
N LEU A 412 -15.54 6.09 -3.09
CA LEU A 412 -14.19 6.63 -3.30
C LEU A 412 -13.25 5.63 -3.97
N GLY A 413 -12.11 6.12 -4.41
CA GLY A 413 -10.94 5.34 -4.75
C GLY A 413 -9.70 5.94 -4.09
N LEU A 414 -8.97 5.13 -3.33
CA LEU A 414 -7.73 5.49 -2.64
C LEU A 414 -6.55 4.77 -3.28
N GLY A 415 -5.50 5.53 -3.63
CA GLY A 415 -4.25 4.97 -4.17
C GLY A 415 -3.36 4.42 -3.05
N LEU A 416 -3.21 3.09 -2.97
CA LEU A 416 -2.47 2.42 -1.90
C LEU A 416 -1.00 2.86 -1.84
N GLU A 417 -0.34 2.99 -2.98
CA GLU A 417 1.06 3.40 -3.06
C GLU A 417 1.25 4.86 -2.63
N ARG A 418 0.35 5.77 -3.03
CA ARG A 418 0.37 7.17 -2.58
C ARG A 418 0.17 7.26 -1.07
N PHE A 419 -0.82 6.56 -0.55
CA PHE A 419 -1.11 6.49 0.89
C PHE A 419 0.08 5.94 1.69
N THR A 420 0.63 4.79 1.26
CA THR A 420 1.81 4.16 1.88
C THR A 420 3.02 5.09 1.83
N ALA A 421 3.28 5.72 0.68
CA ALA A 421 4.41 6.64 0.52
C ALA A 421 4.32 7.81 1.50
N ARG A 422 3.14 8.43 1.64
CA ARG A 422 2.95 9.56 2.56
C ARG A 422 2.99 9.16 4.02
N LEU A 423 2.46 8.00 4.38
CA LEU A 423 2.58 7.45 5.73
C LEU A 423 4.05 7.27 6.12
N LEU A 424 4.87 6.75 5.21
CA LEU A 424 6.28 6.44 5.45
C LEU A 424 7.25 7.62 5.15
N GLY A 425 6.72 8.78 4.74
CA GLY A 425 7.51 9.97 4.47
C GLY A 425 8.30 9.92 3.16
N PHE A 426 7.90 9.09 2.19
CA PHE A 426 8.52 9.06 0.87
C PHE A 426 7.92 10.13 -0.06
N GLU A 427 8.80 10.84 -0.75
CA GLU A 427 8.39 11.80 -1.79
C GLU A 427 8.04 11.11 -3.11
N ASN A 428 8.70 9.99 -3.43
CA ASN A 428 8.50 9.24 -4.66
C ASN A 428 7.67 7.98 -4.40
N VAL A 429 6.48 7.90 -5.03
CA VAL A 429 5.54 6.78 -4.87
C VAL A 429 6.11 5.45 -5.36
N ARG A 430 7.13 5.46 -6.24
CA ARG A 430 7.82 4.24 -6.69
C ARG A 430 8.46 3.46 -5.53
N ASN A 431 8.83 4.13 -4.43
CA ASN A 431 9.34 3.46 -3.23
C ASN A 431 8.29 2.58 -2.55
N ALA A 432 7.02 2.92 -2.67
CA ALA A 432 5.90 2.19 -2.09
C ALA A 432 5.22 1.22 -3.07
N SER A 433 5.73 1.07 -4.28
CA SER A 433 5.33 0.03 -5.22
C SER A 433 6.34 -1.12 -5.20
N LEU A 434 5.84 -2.35 -5.15
CA LEU A 434 6.71 -3.54 -5.11
C LEU A 434 7.53 -3.65 -6.39
N PHE A 435 6.86 -3.54 -7.54
CA PHE A 435 7.45 -3.49 -8.88
C PHE A 435 6.75 -2.39 -9.68
N PRO A 436 7.21 -1.14 -9.60
CA PRO A 436 6.51 -0.01 -10.22
C PRO A 436 6.49 -0.13 -11.74
N ARG A 437 5.37 0.29 -12.33
CA ARG A 437 5.23 0.52 -13.78
C ARG A 437 5.09 2.01 -14.02
N ASP A 438 5.96 2.51 -14.87
CA ASP A 438 5.95 3.88 -15.37
C ASP A 438 6.30 3.88 -16.86
N ILE A 439 6.40 5.06 -17.48
CA ILE A 439 6.65 5.18 -18.93
C ILE A 439 7.99 4.58 -19.39
N HIS A 440 8.91 4.30 -18.48
CA HIS A 440 10.24 3.77 -18.76
C HIS A 440 10.47 2.36 -18.22
N ARG A 441 9.58 1.88 -17.32
CA ARG A 441 9.80 0.62 -16.59
C ARG A 441 8.67 -0.38 -16.84
N LEU A 442 9.04 -1.49 -17.50
CA LEU A 442 8.17 -2.63 -17.74
C LEU A 442 8.73 -3.94 -17.13
N ILE A 443 10.01 -3.96 -16.79
CA ILE A 443 10.72 -5.08 -16.15
C ILE A 443 11.39 -4.61 -14.84
N PRO A 444 11.71 -5.61 -14.00
CA PRO A 444 11.06 -5.82 -12.72
C PRO A 444 11.27 -4.71 -11.94
#